data_e56a5a1b35e8122dff87ffd641e0bc20
#
_entry.id   e56a5a1b35e8122dff87ffd641e0bc20
#
_cell.length_a   1.000
_cell.length_b   1.000
_cell.length_c   1.000
_cell.angle_alpha   90.00
_cell.angle_beta   90.00
_cell.angle_gamma   90.00
#
_symmetry.space_group_name_H-M   'P 1'
#
loop_
_entity.id
_entity.type
_entity.pdbx_description
1 polymer ?
#
loop_
_entity_poly.entity_id
_entity_poly.type
_entity_poly.pdbx_seq_one_letter_code
_entity_poly.pdbx_strand_id
1 'polypeptide(L)'
;MKNQFIILLLLTNLAACEVLRPASRTTDNLSATQAAVSGDAQPRFIRDISTDGGSSSGDGKTAPLYRQTAPQATIPILGNEGYDPLQFKYAILTNSPVEELNNPRLLNFMDQWYGVPYHYGGKSMEGIDCSAFTCQLYTDVYHVSQLPRMSADQYKATRRIPKKDWREGDLVFFHTLGKGHKVTHVGVYLYNNRFVHASIAGVQISDLGEGYYRQHYVGAGRILAE
;
A
#
# COMPACT_ATOMS: atom_id res chain seq x y z
N MET A 1 43.15 55.54 12.87
CA MET A 1 42.89 56.40 14.05
C MET A 1 41.51 56.00 14.60
N LYS A 2 41.56 55.65 15.87
CA LYS A 2 40.45 55.62 16.87
C LYS A 2 39.41 54.50 16.67
N ASN A 3 39.52 53.42 17.41
CA ASN A 3 39.19 53.25 18.84
C ASN A 3 37.67 53.40 19.05
N GLN A 4 37.01 52.63 19.77
CA GLN A 4 37.18 51.87 20.99
C GLN A 4 35.86 51.18 21.36
N PHE A 5 35.98 50.00 21.96
CA PHE A 5 35.28 49.56 23.17
C PHE A 5 33.76 49.75 23.30
N ILE A 6 33.06 48.72 23.51
CA ILE A 6 32.30 48.51 24.75
C ILE A 6 32.24 47.01 25.08
N ILE A 7 32.85 46.72 26.19
CA ILE A 7 32.87 45.50 26.99
C ILE A 7 31.59 45.47 27.85
N LEU A 8 31.11 44.24 28.09
CA LEU A 8 30.52 43.80 29.33
C LEU A 8 29.04 44.10 29.58
N LEU A 9 28.26 43.03 29.58
CA LEU A 9 27.41 42.72 30.74
C LEU A 9 27.00 41.25 30.73
N LEU A 10 27.76 40.47 31.51
CA LEU A 10 27.36 39.21 32.09
C LEU A 10 26.22 39.50 33.07
N LEU A 11 25.05 38.94 32.85
CA LEU A 11 24.09 38.70 33.90
C LEU A 11 23.61 37.26 33.84
N THR A 12 24.13 36.53 34.74
CA THR A 12 23.70 35.23 35.23
C THR A 12 22.23 35.27 35.67
N ASN A 13 21.40 34.43 35.10
CA ASN A 13 20.16 34.02 35.71
C ASN A 13 20.14 32.49 35.83
N LEU A 14 20.61 32.05 36.99
CA LEU A 14 20.28 30.77 37.58
C LEU A 14 18.86 30.89 38.15
N ALA A 15 17.91 30.18 37.54
CA ALA A 15 16.63 29.92 38.17
C ALA A 15 16.14 28.52 37.81
N ALA A 16 16.28 27.66 38.84
CA ALA A 16 15.37 26.63 39.27
C ALA A 16 14.83 25.62 38.26
N CYS A 17 15.44 24.44 38.28
CA CYS A 17 14.74 23.18 37.93
C CYS A 17 13.62 22.93 38.94
N GLU A 18 12.38 23.14 38.54
CA GLU A 18 11.24 22.53 39.22
C GLU A 18 10.96 21.16 38.59
N VAL A 19 11.32 20.14 39.36
CA VAL A 19 11.02 18.73 39.13
C VAL A 19 9.51 18.54 39.35
N LEU A 20 8.73 18.51 38.27
CA LEU A 20 7.35 18.05 38.32
C LEU A 20 7.32 16.54 38.49
N ARG A 21 7.04 16.09 39.73
CA ARG A 21 6.69 14.71 40.06
C ARG A 21 5.36 14.34 39.35
N PRO A 22 5.25 13.16 38.75
CA PRO A 22 3.94 12.69 38.31
C PRO A 22 3.11 12.29 39.53
N ALA A 23 1.91 12.85 39.60
CA ALA A 23 0.91 12.48 40.59
C ALA A 23 0.48 11.03 40.37
N SER A 24 0.62 10.22 41.40
CA SER A 24 0.04 8.89 41.52
C SER A 24 -1.49 9.00 41.53
N ARG A 25 -2.13 8.49 40.48
CA ARG A 25 -3.57 8.29 40.46
C ARG A 25 -3.91 7.00 41.21
N THR A 26 -4.65 7.21 42.28
CA THR A 26 -5.37 6.23 43.08
C THR A 26 -6.23 5.33 42.18
N THR A 27 -6.08 4.04 42.42
CA THR A 27 -6.95 3.01 41.86
C THR A 27 -8.28 3.03 42.59
N ASP A 28 -9.30 3.60 42.01
CA ASP A 28 -10.67 3.38 42.46
C ASP A 28 -11.22 2.12 41.82
N ASN A 29 -11.46 1.13 42.66
CA ASN A 29 -12.21 -0.07 42.37
C ASN A 29 -13.66 0.28 41.96
N LEU A 30 -13.99 0.14 40.71
CA LEU A 30 -15.37 -0.01 40.27
C LEU A 30 -15.57 -1.44 39.77
N SER A 31 -16.17 -2.21 40.64
CA SER A 31 -16.79 -3.49 40.31
C SER A 31 -17.87 -3.25 39.24
N ALA A 32 -17.54 -3.55 37.99
CA ALA A 32 -18.52 -3.64 36.93
C ALA A 32 -18.81 -5.12 36.68
N THR A 33 -20.00 -5.48 37.00
CA THR A 33 -20.73 -6.72 36.76
C THR A 33 -20.36 -7.36 35.42
N GLN A 34 -19.77 -8.55 35.46
CA GLN A 34 -19.62 -9.42 34.30
C GLN A 34 -21.01 -9.93 33.92
N ALA A 35 -21.60 -9.32 32.92
CA ALA A 35 -22.68 -9.93 32.16
C ALA A 35 -22.03 -10.93 31.19
N ALA A 36 -22.17 -12.20 31.48
CA ALA A 36 -21.82 -13.28 30.58
C ALA A 36 -22.70 -13.17 29.33
N VAL A 37 -22.12 -12.73 28.22
CA VAL A 37 -22.67 -12.94 26.88
C VAL A 37 -21.99 -14.19 26.32
N SER A 38 -22.57 -15.33 26.63
CA SER A 38 -22.39 -16.54 25.88
C SER A 38 -23.13 -16.39 24.56
N GLY A 39 -22.41 -16.26 23.50
CA GLY A 39 -22.96 -16.19 22.15
C GLY A 39 -21.88 -16.60 21.16
N ASP A 40 -21.69 -17.94 21.01
CA ASP A 40 -21.02 -18.54 19.87
C ASP A 40 -21.77 -18.16 18.59
N ALA A 41 -21.42 -17.04 18.01
CA ALA A 41 -21.84 -16.67 16.66
C ALA A 41 -20.72 -17.01 15.66
N GLN A 42 -20.43 -18.30 15.53
CA GLN A 42 -19.74 -18.78 14.34
C GLN A 42 -20.73 -18.82 13.17
N PRO A 43 -20.35 -18.33 11.98
CA PRO A 43 -21.22 -18.39 10.82
C PRO A 43 -21.54 -19.86 10.49
N ARG A 44 -22.83 -20.21 10.47
CA ARG A 44 -23.36 -21.54 10.28
C ARG A 44 -23.21 -22.14 8.88
N PHE A 45 -22.36 -21.54 8.05
CA PHE A 45 -22.27 -21.87 6.62
C PHE A 45 -21.46 -23.14 6.28
N ILE A 46 -20.77 -23.79 7.23
CA ILE A 46 -19.86 -24.93 6.92
C ILE A 46 -20.20 -26.19 7.72
N ARG A 47 -21.35 -26.30 8.40
CA ARG A 47 -21.64 -27.48 9.22
C ARG A 47 -22.47 -28.57 8.55
N ASP A 48 -23.01 -28.36 7.35
CA ASP A 48 -23.91 -29.32 6.70
C ASP A 48 -23.33 -29.99 5.43
N ILE A 49 -22.02 -30.06 5.30
CA ILE A 49 -21.42 -30.92 4.28
C ILE A 49 -20.90 -32.17 4.96
N SER A 50 -21.81 -33.14 5.17
CA SER A 50 -21.48 -34.53 5.53
C SER A 50 -20.98 -35.24 4.28
N THR A 51 -19.71 -35.60 4.25
CA THR A 51 -19.13 -36.50 3.25
C THR A 51 -19.13 -37.94 3.72
N ASP A 52 -20.20 -38.40 4.36
CA ASP A 52 -20.30 -39.77 4.78
C ASP A 52 -20.93 -40.61 3.68
N GLY A 53 -20.08 -41.28 2.92
CA GLY A 53 -20.46 -42.43 2.10
C GLY A 53 -20.79 -43.63 2.99
N GLY A 54 -22.01 -43.68 3.53
CA GLY A 54 -22.51 -44.80 4.28
C GLY A 54 -23.43 -45.63 3.43
N SER A 55 -23.01 -46.83 3.05
CA SER A 55 -23.86 -47.91 2.52
C SER A 55 -24.86 -48.33 3.58
N SER A 56 -26.17 -48.22 3.30
CA SER A 56 -27.17 -49.04 3.97
C SER A 56 -28.26 -49.49 2.97
N SER A 57 -28.29 -50.76 2.74
CA SER A 57 -29.38 -51.51 2.13
C SER A 57 -30.60 -51.50 3.02
N GLY A 58 -31.81 -51.25 2.47
CA GLY A 58 -33.06 -51.39 3.20
C GLY A 58 -34.27 -50.85 2.44
N ASP A 59 -34.97 -51.75 1.77
CA ASP A 59 -36.39 -51.86 1.44
C ASP A 59 -37.25 -50.65 1.04
N GLY A 60 -37.61 -50.70 -0.20
CA GLY A 60 -38.87 -50.47 -0.87
C GLY A 60 -39.96 -49.58 -0.27
N LYS A 61 -40.08 -48.35 -0.81
CA LYS A 61 -41.38 -47.77 -1.20
C LYS A 61 -41.10 -46.68 -2.23
N THR A 62 -41.57 -46.92 -3.45
CA THR A 62 -41.52 -46.00 -4.59
C THR A 62 -42.33 -44.74 -4.31
N ALA A 63 -41.63 -43.63 -4.10
CA ALA A 63 -42.18 -42.29 -4.28
C ALA A 63 -41.78 -41.79 -5.69
N PRO A 64 -42.66 -41.05 -6.37
CA PRO A 64 -42.36 -40.63 -7.75
C PRO A 64 -41.17 -39.71 -7.78
N LEU A 65 -40.14 -40.10 -8.53
CA LEU A 65 -39.00 -39.31 -8.88
C LEU A 65 -39.48 -38.04 -9.61
N TYR A 66 -39.55 -36.93 -8.86
CA TYR A 66 -39.58 -35.62 -9.46
C TYR A 66 -38.21 -35.40 -10.14
N ARG A 67 -38.17 -35.71 -11.42
CA ARG A 67 -37.04 -35.41 -12.27
C ARG A 67 -36.99 -33.90 -12.46
N GLN A 68 -36.33 -33.21 -11.56
CA GLN A 68 -35.92 -31.84 -11.81
C GLN A 68 -34.87 -31.86 -12.92
N THR A 69 -35.34 -31.73 -14.15
CA THR A 69 -34.52 -31.20 -15.23
C THR A 69 -34.32 -29.70 -14.89
N ALA A 70 -33.41 -29.41 -13.96
CA ALA A 70 -32.85 -28.09 -13.89
C ALA A 70 -32.26 -27.81 -15.30
N PRO A 71 -32.64 -26.71 -15.97
CA PRO A 71 -31.89 -26.30 -17.14
C PRO A 71 -30.43 -26.20 -16.66
N GLN A 72 -29.56 -27.01 -17.24
CA GLN A 72 -28.13 -26.76 -17.16
C GLN A 72 -27.97 -25.37 -17.77
N ALA A 73 -27.95 -24.36 -16.91
CA ALA A 73 -27.41 -23.10 -17.29
C ALA A 73 -25.97 -23.44 -17.68
N THR A 74 -25.77 -23.61 -18.97
CA THR A 74 -24.44 -23.55 -19.57
C THR A 74 -23.99 -22.16 -19.20
N ILE A 75 -23.27 -22.04 -18.06
CA ILE A 75 -22.45 -20.88 -17.80
C ILE A 75 -21.56 -20.86 -19.04
N PRO A 76 -21.66 -19.83 -19.92
CA PRO A 76 -20.67 -19.68 -20.94
C PRO A 76 -19.38 -19.71 -20.15
N ILE A 77 -18.55 -20.72 -20.35
CA ILE A 77 -17.13 -20.61 -20.02
C ILE A 77 -16.74 -19.43 -20.92
N LEU A 78 -16.79 -18.23 -20.31
CA LEU A 78 -16.24 -17.04 -20.92
C LEU A 78 -14.87 -17.50 -21.35
N GLY A 79 -14.65 -17.55 -22.68
CA GLY A 79 -13.47 -18.17 -23.25
C GLY A 79 -12.32 -17.74 -22.40
N ASN A 80 -11.43 -18.66 -22.12
CA ASN A 80 -10.19 -18.40 -21.40
C ASN A 80 -9.39 -17.40 -22.26
N GLU A 81 -9.91 -16.17 -22.33
CA GLU A 81 -9.26 -15.00 -22.84
C GLU A 81 -8.11 -14.80 -21.88
N GLY A 82 -6.91 -15.23 -22.30
CA GLY A 82 -5.74 -15.55 -21.54
C GLY A 82 -5.19 -14.42 -20.68
N TYR A 83 -5.97 -13.96 -19.69
CA TYR A 83 -5.49 -13.05 -18.66
C TYR A 83 -4.60 -13.83 -17.68
N ASP A 84 -3.43 -13.27 -17.42
CA ASP A 84 -2.49 -13.79 -16.41
C ASP A 84 -3.12 -13.67 -15.00
N PRO A 85 -2.97 -14.66 -14.12
CA PRO A 85 -3.35 -14.56 -12.71
C PRO A 85 -2.88 -13.27 -12.02
N LEU A 86 -1.72 -12.73 -12.42
CA LEU A 86 -1.23 -11.45 -11.91
C LEU A 86 -2.11 -10.26 -12.33
N GLN A 87 -2.69 -10.30 -13.53
CA GLN A 87 -3.63 -9.25 -13.95
C GLN A 87 -4.85 -9.21 -13.04
N PHE A 88 -5.43 -10.36 -12.68
CA PHE A 88 -6.54 -10.42 -11.72
C PHE A 88 -6.14 -9.94 -10.33
N LYS A 89 -4.98 -10.39 -9.83
CA LYS A 89 -4.45 -9.95 -8.54
C LYS A 89 -4.33 -8.41 -8.49
N TYR A 90 -3.71 -7.83 -9.48
CA TYR A 90 -3.47 -6.39 -9.51
C TYR A 90 -4.70 -5.58 -9.92
N ALA A 91 -5.66 -6.14 -10.66
CA ALA A 91 -6.97 -5.54 -10.89
C ALA A 91 -7.72 -5.29 -9.59
N ILE A 92 -7.70 -6.29 -8.68
CA ILE A 92 -8.28 -6.14 -7.34
C ILE A 92 -7.53 -5.08 -6.52
N LEU A 93 -6.19 -5.13 -6.49
CA LEU A 93 -5.37 -4.22 -5.69
C LEU A 93 -5.44 -2.76 -6.17
N THR A 94 -5.58 -2.54 -7.47
CA THR A 94 -5.69 -1.21 -8.07
C THR A 94 -7.13 -0.75 -8.26
N ASN A 95 -8.11 -1.64 -8.03
CA ASN A 95 -9.52 -1.41 -8.32
C ASN A 95 -9.73 -0.93 -9.76
N SER A 96 -9.10 -1.62 -10.70
CA SER A 96 -9.11 -1.31 -12.14
C SER A 96 -9.62 -2.50 -12.94
N PRO A 97 -10.22 -2.28 -14.13
CA PRO A 97 -10.52 -3.36 -15.05
C PRO A 97 -9.25 -4.16 -15.39
N VAL A 98 -9.39 -5.49 -15.52
CA VAL A 98 -8.26 -6.37 -15.82
C VAL A 98 -7.64 -6.06 -17.17
N GLU A 99 -8.44 -5.59 -18.11
CA GLU A 99 -8.06 -5.23 -19.47
C GLU A 99 -7.13 -4.01 -19.53
N GLU A 100 -7.12 -3.17 -18.49
CA GLU A 100 -6.22 -2.02 -18.41
C GLU A 100 -4.81 -2.40 -17.96
N LEU A 101 -4.64 -3.59 -17.36
CA LEU A 101 -3.36 -4.04 -16.83
C LEU A 101 -2.53 -4.79 -17.89
N ASN A 102 -2.13 -4.07 -18.93
CA ASN A 102 -1.51 -4.64 -20.13
C ASN A 102 0.02 -4.69 -20.10
N ASN A 103 0.64 -4.44 -18.93
CA ASN A 103 2.08 -4.44 -18.79
C ASN A 103 2.55 -5.62 -17.92
N PRO A 104 2.75 -6.82 -18.49
CA PRO A 104 3.15 -7.99 -17.71
C PRO A 104 4.52 -7.84 -17.05
N ARG A 105 5.43 -7.03 -17.60
CA ARG A 105 6.73 -6.76 -16.96
C ARG A 105 6.54 -5.99 -15.66
N LEU A 106 5.66 -4.97 -15.63
CA LEU A 106 5.35 -4.24 -14.42
C LEU A 106 4.67 -5.12 -13.38
N LEU A 107 3.70 -5.95 -13.79
CA LEU A 107 3.00 -6.85 -12.87
C LEU A 107 3.97 -7.86 -12.23
N ASN A 108 4.83 -8.50 -13.04
CA ASN A 108 5.86 -9.40 -12.55
C ASN A 108 6.88 -8.70 -11.63
N PHE A 109 7.31 -7.51 -11.99
CA PHE A 109 8.22 -6.72 -11.17
C PHE A 109 7.58 -6.38 -9.81
N MET A 110 6.35 -5.89 -9.82
CA MET A 110 5.63 -5.60 -8.58
C MET A 110 5.46 -6.85 -7.71
N ASP A 111 5.17 -8.01 -8.31
CA ASP A 111 4.98 -9.26 -7.60
C ASP A 111 6.26 -9.74 -6.90
N GLN A 112 7.40 -9.61 -7.57
CA GLN A 112 8.71 -9.94 -7.02
C GLN A 112 9.11 -9.02 -5.86
N TRP A 113 8.79 -7.73 -5.95
CA TRP A 113 9.19 -6.74 -4.96
C TRP A 113 8.19 -6.51 -3.85
N TYR A 114 6.95 -7.02 -3.97
CA TYR A 114 5.90 -6.77 -2.99
C TYR A 114 6.29 -7.27 -1.59
N GLY A 115 6.19 -6.41 -0.59
CA GLY A 115 6.55 -6.72 0.79
C GLY A 115 8.05 -6.63 1.12
N VAL A 116 8.94 -6.36 0.15
CA VAL A 116 10.36 -6.12 0.43
C VAL A 116 10.51 -5.01 1.45
N PRO A 117 11.28 -5.20 2.54
CA PRO A 117 11.39 -4.24 3.62
C PRO A 117 11.95 -2.89 3.18
N TYR A 118 11.53 -1.83 3.86
CA TYR A 118 12.16 -0.52 3.67
C TYR A 118 13.51 -0.45 4.38
N HIS A 119 14.52 -0.02 3.64
CA HIS A 119 15.82 0.30 4.21
C HIS A 119 16.34 1.59 3.60
N TYR A 120 16.57 2.62 4.43
CA TYR A 120 17.11 3.89 3.95
C TYR A 120 18.47 3.70 3.28
N GLY A 121 18.60 4.12 2.03
CA GLY A 121 19.80 3.89 1.21
C GLY A 121 19.92 2.48 0.63
N GLY A 122 19.00 1.57 0.97
CA GLY A 122 18.96 0.20 0.45
C GLY A 122 18.68 0.11 -1.04
N LYS A 123 19.11 -1.01 -1.68
CA LYS A 123 19.02 -1.23 -3.13
C LYS A 123 18.77 -2.70 -3.49
N SER A 124 18.41 -3.54 -2.54
CA SER A 124 18.31 -4.99 -2.75
C SER A 124 17.02 -5.56 -2.16
N MET A 125 16.83 -6.88 -2.31
CA MET A 125 15.69 -7.60 -1.76
C MET A 125 15.73 -7.69 -0.22
N GLU A 126 16.88 -7.49 0.42
CA GLU A 126 16.99 -7.41 1.88
C GLU A 126 16.49 -6.06 2.42
N GLY A 127 16.37 -5.07 1.53
CA GLY A 127 15.81 -3.75 1.85
C GLY A 127 16.09 -2.71 0.79
N ILE A 128 15.07 -1.91 0.50
CA ILE A 128 15.12 -0.89 -0.55
C ILE A 128 14.47 0.41 -0.08
N ASP A 129 15.01 1.56 -0.52
CA ASP A 129 14.34 2.85 -0.34
C ASP A 129 13.46 3.23 -1.54
N CYS A 130 12.64 4.26 -1.36
CA CYS A 130 11.65 4.68 -2.35
C CYS A 130 12.29 5.05 -3.72
N SER A 131 13.39 5.76 -3.72
CA SER A 131 14.05 6.21 -4.95
C SER A 131 14.90 5.12 -5.61
N ALA A 132 15.48 4.20 -4.84
CA ALA A 132 16.11 3.01 -5.40
C ALA A 132 15.09 2.07 -6.04
N PHE A 133 13.92 1.90 -5.39
CA PHE A 133 12.82 1.12 -5.95
C PHE A 133 12.37 1.66 -7.31
N THR A 134 12.17 2.98 -7.42
CA THR A 134 11.83 3.61 -8.71
C THR A 134 12.93 3.45 -9.75
N CYS A 135 14.21 3.58 -9.38
CA CYS A 135 15.32 3.33 -10.30
C CYS A 135 15.30 1.88 -10.82
N GLN A 136 15.11 0.90 -9.93
CA GLN A 136 15.07 -0.50 -10.31
C GLN A 136 13.87 -0.80 -11.23
N LEU A 137 12.67 -0.30 -10.87
CA LEU A 137 11.48 -0.45 -11.70
C LEU A 137 11.69 0.16 -13.10
N TYR A 138 12.24 1.36 -13.18
CA TYR A 138 12.46 2.00 -14.48
C TYR A 138 13.48 1.25 -15.33
N THR A 139 14.53 0.71 -14.71
CA THR A 139 15.53 -0.12 -15.41
C THR A 139 14.91 -1.41 -15.95
N ASP A 140 14.20 -2.15 -15.12
CA ASP A 140 13.74 -3.50 -15.47
C ASP A 140 12.46 -3.50 -16.33
N VAL A 141 11.58 -2.53 -16.10
CA VAL A 141 10.27 -2.47 -16.78
C VAL A 141 10.30 -1.57 -18.02
N TYR A 142 10.84 -0.36 -17.87
CA TYR A 142 10.81 0.67 -18.92
C TYR A 142 12.13 0.82 -19.66
N HIS A 143 13.18 0.09 -19.28
CA HIS A 143 14.53 0.13 -19.87
C HIS A 143 15.20 1.51 -19.81
N VAL A 144 14.87 2.28 -18.78
CA VAL A 144 15.47 3.58 -18.49
C VAL A 144 16.45 3.45 -17.31
N SER A 145 17.75 3.42 -17.60
CA SER A 145 18.81 3.17 -16.60
C SER A 145 19.36 4.44 -15.94
N GLN A 146 19.02 5.63 -16.44
CA GLN A 146 19.62 6.90 -16.02
C GLN A 146 18.73 7.71 -15.07
N LEU A 147 17.85 7.07 -14.33
CA LEU A 147 17.04 7.77 -13.34
C LEU A 147 17.93 8.21 -12.16
N PRO A 148 17.89 9.51 -11.74
CA PRO A 148 18.68 9.98 -10.61
C PRO A 148 18.41 9.20 -9.33
N ARG A 149 19.46 9.00 -8.50
CA ARG A 149 19.36 8.19 -7.29
C ARG A 149 18.45 8.80 -6.21
N MET A 150 18.41 10.12 -6.09
CA MET A 150 17.65 10.81 -5.05
C MET A 150 16.27 11.23 -5.55
N SER A 151 15.22 11.03 -4.73
CA SER A 151 13.84 11.40 -5.09
C SER A 151 13.70 12.89 -5.47
N ALA A 152 14.42 13.78 -4.82
CA ALA A 152 14.41 15.19 -5.15
C ALA A 152 15.02 15.48 -6.55
N ASP A 153 16.00 14.71 -6.96
CA ASP A 153 16.62 14.86 -8.29
C ASP A 153 15.79 14.16 -9.37
N GLN A 154 15.15 13.03 -9.05
CA GLN A 154 14.12 12.42 -9.90
C GLN A 154 13.01 13.43 -10.18
N TYR A 155 12.56 14.17 -9.14
CA TYR A 155 11.57 15.23 -9.33
C TYR A 155 12.04 16.31 -10.32
N LYS A 156 13.28 16.76 -10.24
CA LYS A 156 13.84 17.76 -11.18
C LYS A 156 13.97 17.21 -12.60
N ALA A 157 14.30 15.92 -12.74
CA ALA A 157 14.50 15.26 -14.03
C ALA A 157 13.17 14.96 -14.78
N THR A 158 12.00 15.13 -14.13
CA THR A 158 10.71 14.88 -14.76
C THR A 158 10.06 16.14 -15.34
N ARG A 159 9.34 15.99 -16.46
CA ARG A 159 8.37 16.99 -16.93
C ARG A 159 7.10 16.87 -16.09
N ARG A 160 6.66 18.00 -15.52
CA ARG A 160 5.42 18.05 -14.72
C ARG A 160 4.20 17.73 -15.57
N ILE A 161 3.28 16.94 -15.02
CA ILE A 161 2.05 16.56 -15.68
C ILE A 161 0.82 16.82 -14.78
N PRO A 162 -0.26 17.36 -15.33
CA PRO A 162 -1.50 17.54 -14.58
C PRO A 162 -2.19 16.18 -14.38
N LYS A 163 -3.00 16.08 -13.34
CA LYS A 163 -3.66 14.82 -12.93
C LYS A 163 -4.46 14.14 -14.04
N LYS A 164 -5.11 14.92 -14.91
CA LYS A 164 -5.91 14.40 -16.03
C LYS A 164 -5.07 13.64 -17.08
N ASP A 165 -3.76 13.88 -17.11
CA ASP A 165 -2.84 13.30 -18.11
C ASP A 165 -1.96 12.19 -17.50
N TRP A 166 -2.24 11.75 -16.25
CA TRP A 166 -1.48 10.71 -15.61
C TRP A 166 -1.66 9.36 -16.31
N ARG A 167 -0.57 8.61 -16.37
CA ARG A 167 -0.50 7.27 -16.97
C ARG A 167 0.34 6.35 -16.11
N GLU A 168 0.16 5.06 -16.27
CA GLU A 168 1.07 4.07 -15.71
C GLU A 168 2.53 4.46 -15.97
N GLY A 169 3.35 4.32 -14.95
CA GLY A 169 4.77 4.66 -15.02
C GLY A 169 5.11 6.10 -14.64
N ASP A 170 4.14 7.03 -14.54
CA ASP A 170 4.45 8.39 -14.08
C ASP A 170 4.92 8.38 -12.62
N LEU A 171 5.88 9.23 -12.29
CA LEU A 171 6.37 9.38 -10.92
C LEU A 171 5.47 10.32 -10.13
N VAL A 172 5.10 9.91 -8.91
CA VAL A 172 4.36 10.73 -7.94
C VAL A 172 5.26 11.03 -6.75
N PHE A 173 5.29 12.30 -6.33
CA PHE A 173 6.25 12.82 -5.37
C PHE A 173 5.57 13.41 -4.14
N PHE A 174 6.21 13.21 -2.99
CA PHE A 174 5.67 13.63 -1.70
C PHE A 174 6.75 14.26 -0.82
N HIS A 175 6.31 15.07 0.15
CA HIS A 175 7.13 15.57 1.26
C HIS A 175 6.72 14.85 2.55
N THR A 176 7.35 13.76 2.87
CA THR A 176 7.00 12.91 4.02
C THR A 176 7.87 13.15 5.25
N LEU A 177 8.93 13.93 5.11
CA LEU A 177 9.89 14.20 6.18
C LEU A 177 10.09 15.71 6.38
N GLY A 178 10.03 16.14 7.64
CA GLY A 178 10.35 17.52 8.03
C GLY A 178 9.26 18.53 7.72
N LYS A 179 9.60 19.81 7.91
CA LYS A 179 8.74 20.96 7.58
C LYS A 179 9.13 21.51 6.21
N GLY A 180 8.16 21.77 5.33
CA GLY A 180 8.39 22.38 4.02
C GLY A 180 7.94 21.52 2.84
N HIS A 181 8.23 22.00 1.61
CA HIS A 181 7.77 21.38 0.37
C HIS A 181 8.86 20.56 -0.36
N LYS A 182 9.94 20.19 0.35
CA LYS A 182 11.03 19.43 -0.25
C LYS A 182 10.58 18.01 -0.54
N VAL A 183 10.78 17.53 -1.76
CA VAL A 183 10.52 16.13 -2.11
C VAL A 183 11.44 15.22 -1.30
N THR A 184 10.83 14.30 -0.57
CA THR A 184 11.52 13.30 0.26
C THR A 184 11.09 11.89 -0.03
N HIS A 185 10.03 11.71 -0.81
CA HIS A 185 9.50 10.40 -1.16
C HIS A 185 8.97 10.38 -2.59
N VAL A 186 8.99 9.19 -3.20
CA VAL A 186 8.55 8.96 -4.57
C VAL A 186 7.90 7.58 -4.70
N GLY A 187 6.94 7.49 -5.61
CA GLY A 187 6.34 6.23 -6.05
C GLY A 187 6.04 6.28 -7.54
N VAL A 188 5.60 5.18 -8.09
CA VAL A 188 5.22 5.01 -9.50
C VAL A 188 3.71 4.88 -9.58
N TYR A 189 3.07 5.77 -10.32
CA TYR A 189 1.64 5.75 -10.56
C TYR A 189 1.27 4.51 -11.39
N LEU A 190 0.19 3.88 -11.00
CA LEU A 190 -0.39 2.73 -11.70
C LEU A 190 -1.69 3.16 -12.39
N TYR A 191 -2.80 2.84 -11.77
CA TYR A 191 -4.16 3.12 -12.26
C TYR A 191 -5.04 3.63 -11.12
N ASN A 192 -6.13 4.29 -11.44
CA ASN A 192 -7.22 4.62 -10.51
C ASN A 192 -6.74 5.21 -9.16
N ASN A 193 -5.87 6.23 -9.20
CA ASN A 193 -5.22 6.84 -8.05
C ASN A 193 -4.31 5.92 -7.23
N ARG A 194 -3.98 4.72 -7.69
CA ARG A 194 -3.04 3.82 -7.03
C ARG A 194 -1.61 4.08 -7.51
N PHE A 195 -0.68 3.90 -6.60
CA PHE A 195 0.74 3.96 -6.89
C PHE A 195 1.50 2.92 -6.08
N VAL A 196 2.58 2.39 -6.63
CA VAL A 196 3.48 1.47 -5.96
C VAL A 196 4.72 2.22 -5.46
N HIS A 197 5.16 1.89 -4.25
CA HIS A 197 6.33 2.52 -3.64
C HIS A 197 6.94 1.65 -2.52
N ALA A 198 8.20 1.89 -2.18
CA ALA A 198 8.78 1.37 -0.96
C ALA A 198 8.39 2.30 0.20
N SER A 199 7.42 1.88 1.00
CA SER A 199 6.98 2.54 2.23
C SER A 199 7.73 1.98 3.45
N ILE A 200 7.58 2.60 4.62
CA ILE A 200 8.13 2.08 5.88
C ILE A 200 7.62 0.66 6.18
N ALA A 201 6.42 0.32 5.73
CA ALA A 201 5.84 -1.03 5.86
C ALA A 201 6.34 -2.02 4.78
N GLY A 202 7.25 -1.60 3.92
CA GLY A 202 7.76 -2.35 2.78
C GLY A 202 7.17 -1.86 1.45
N VAL A 203 7.52 -2.56 0.38
CA VAL A 203 6.99 -2.27 -0.96
C VAL A 203 5.52 -2.64 -1.02
N GLN A 204 4.67 -1.67 -1.37
CA GLN A 204 3.22 -1.83 -1.40
C GLN A 204 2.54 -0.88 -2.39
N ILE A 205 1.26 -1.12 -2.65
CA ILE A 205 0.38 -0.21 -3.37
C ILE A 205 -0.41 0.62 -2.36
N SER A 206 -0.45 1.93 -2.59
CA SER A 206 -1.21 2.91 -1.78
C SER A 206 -2.12 3.76 -2.65
N ASP A 207 -3.07 4.45 -2.01
CA ASP A 207 -4.04 5.34 -2.67
C ASP A 207 -3.65 6.80 -2.47
N LEU A 208 -3.54 7.55 -3.56
CA LEU A 208 -3.31 9.00 -3.55
C LEU A 208 -4.45 9.80 -2.89
N GLY A 209 -5.64 9.21 -2.78
CA GLY A 209 -6.79 9.76 -2.09
C GLY A 209 -6.74 9.62 -0.57
N GLU A 210 -5.90 8.75 -0.02
CA GLU A 210 -5.71 8.62 1.42
C GLU A 210 -5.24 9.93 2.05
N GLY A 211 -5.75 10.23 3.25
CA GLY A 211 -5.50 11.50 3.92
C GLY A 211 -4.01 11.86 4.02
N TYR A 212 -3.19 10.87 4.37
CA TYR A 212 -1.73 11.05 4.47
C TYR A 212 -1.09 11.45 3.14
N TYR A 213 -1.25 10.65 2.07
CA TYR A 213 -0.62 10.93 0.78
C TYR A 213 -1.17 12.19 0.12
N ARG A 214 -2.48 12.44 0.25
CA ARG A 214 -3.11 13.67 -0.26
C ARG A 214 -2.54 14.93 0.39
N GLN A 215 -2.27 14.91 1.70
CA GLN A 215 -1.70 16.05 2.41
C GLN A 215 -0.22 16.28 2.09
N HIS A 216 0.52 15.20 1.77
CA HIS A 216 1.96 15.27 1.51
C HIS A 216 2.31 15.30 0.03
N TYR A 217 1.32 15.30 -0.85
CA TYR A 217 1.53 15.32 -2.29
C TYR A 217 2.18 16.62 -2.76
N VAL A 218 3.23 16.50 -3.58
CA VAL A 218 3.98 17.63 -4.16
C VAL A 218 3.69 17.79 -5.66
N GLY A 219 3.63 16.69 -6.38
CA GLY A 219 3.42 16.73 -7.82
C GLY A 219 3.63 15.38 -8.49
N ALA A 220 3.28 15.29 -9.77
CA ALA A 220 3.59 14.17 -10.63
C ALA A 220 4.45 14.62 -11.81
N GLY A 221 5.24 13.70 -12.34
CA GLY A 221 6.10 13.98 -13.48
C GLY A 221 6.41 12.74 -14.31
N ARG A 222 6.68 12.94 -15.58
CA ARG A 222 7.04 11.90 -16.53
C ARG A 222 8.49 12.04 -16.95
N ILE A 223 9.21 10.92 -16.95
CA ILE A 223 10.53 10.85 -17.58
C ILE A 223 10.30 10.89 -19.08
N LEU A 224 10.97 11.81 -19.74
CA LEU A 224 11.00 11.83 -21.21
C LEU A 224 12.00 10.77 -21.65
N ALA A 225 11.54 9.78 -22.41
CA ALA A 225 12.46 8.91 -23.14
C ALA A 225 13.22 9.77 -24.14
N GLU A 226 14.55 9.67 -24.14
CA GLU A 226 15.41 10.22 -25.18
C GLU A 226 15.27 9.46 -26.49
#